data_ff3fbc121fdb82cde96f97c94e5777e9
#
_entry.id   ff3fbc121fdb82cde96f97c94e5777e9
#
_cell.length_a   1.000
_cell.length_b   1.000
_cell.length_c   1.000
_cell.angle_alpha   90.00
_cell.angle_beta   90.00
_cell.angle_gamma   90.00
#
_symmetry.space_group_name_H-M   'P 1'
#
loop_
_entity.id
_entity.type
_entity.pdbx_description
1 polymer ?
#
loop_
_entity_poly.entity_id
_entity_poly.type
_entity_poly.pdbx_seq_one_letter_code
_entity_poly.pdbx_strand_id
1 'polypeptide(L)'
;MPSAIVVGAGVFGGSLALRLVSSGWEVTLVEQYPPGHVRAASGGESRLIRSAHGASSWYTRSARRALELWRELERESGADLFVPSGVAWFFSKPDGWGAESERVLREEGVPVERLAPEEGARLYPSFDGTGLDSILYEPEAGVLRARDATRVISEQAVERGARFVTGTAIPEGETVSVDGERLEADRIVWAGGAWLAGIFPGIVDLRVTRQDVYFFGAPAGWESPSVPAWVDFDGGVYGVGDLDGRGFKASPDSEGPDFDPDAEDRVPSGEKEREARAYLALRFPVLAGAPLVGTRSCPYSLTSDTNFLVAPHPEHERVWLLGGGSGHGFKHGPALAEYVQGLLEEKEEPDSVFGLGARPPGGGLRAPWIETS
;
A
#
# COMPACT_ATOMS: atom_id res chain seq x y z
N MET A 1 17.03 -26.97 7.34
CA MET A 1 16.63 -25.57 7.10
C MET A 1 15.15 -25.50 7.33
N PRO A 2 14.64 -24.46 8.01
CA PRO A 2 13.19 -24.29 8.12
C PRO A 2 12.58 -24.07 6.74
N SER A 3 11.33 -24.50 6.57
CA SER A 3 10.60 -24.37 5.30
C SER A 3 9.34 -23.55 5.44
N ALA A 4 8.99 -22.81 4.40
CA ALA A 4 7.77 -22.00 4.38
C ALA A 4 7.06 -22.09 3.02
N ILE A 5 5.72 -22.12 3.06
CA ILE A 5 4.86 -21.84 1.91
C ILE A 5 4.27 -20.45 2.14
N VAL A 6 4.46 -19.55 1.18
CA VAL A 6 3.84 -18.23 1.16
C VAL A 6 2.82 -18.20 0.01
N VAL A 7 1.55 -18.00 0.34
CA VAL A 7 0.47 -17.95 -0.65
C VAL A 7 0.08 -16.52 -0.93
N GLY A 8 0.30 -16.08 -2.16
CA GLY A 8 0.08 -14.73 -2.67
C GLY A 8 1.40 -13.97 -2.88
N ALA A 9 1.75 -13.66 -4.14
CA ALA A 9 2.93 -12.90 -4.53
C ALA A 9 2.65 -11.39 -4.69
N GLY A 10 1.68 -10.86 -3.93
CA GLY A 10 1.52 -9.42 -3.72
C GLY A 10 2.67 -8.86 -2.89
N VAL A 11 2.66 -7.54 -2.64
CA VAL A 11 3.76 -6.88 -1.92
C VAL A 11 4.05 -7.50 -0.55
N PHE A 12 3.05 -7.97 0.19
CA PHE A 12 3.27 -8.59 1.51
C PHE A 12 3.90 -9.97 1.38
N GLY A 13 3.26 -10.87 0.65
CA GLY A 13 3.76 -12.24 0.51
C GLY A 13 5.05 -12.32 -0.28
N GLY A 14 5.18 -11.56 -1.37
CA GLY A 14 6.43 -11.48 -2.13
C GLY A 14 7.61 -10.98 -1.29
N SER A 15 7.41 -9.88 -0.51
CA SER A 15 8.44 -9.38 0.40
C SER A 15 8.82 -10.41 1.48
N LEU A 16 7.83 -11.12 2.02
CA LEU A 16 8.09 -12.17 3.00
C LEU A 16 8.88 -13.33 2.38
N ALA A 17 8.48 -13.79 1.20
CA ALA A 17 9.20 -14.86 0.50
C ALA A 17 10.66 -14.48 0.23
N LEU A 18 10.90 -13.26 -0.27
CA LEU A 18 12.24 -12.73 -0.49
C LEU A 18 13.05 -12.68 0.82
N ARG A 19 12.44 -12.19 1.90
CA ARG A 19 13.08 -12.08 3.20
C ARG A 19 13.46 -13.45 3.77
N LEU A 20 12.54 -14.42 3.74
CA LEU A 20 12.78 -15.76 4.26
C LEU A 20 13.85 -16.49 3.47
N VAL A 21 13.78 -16.50 2.13
CA VAL A 21 14.82 -17.16 1.32
C VAL A 21 16.19 -16.54 1.51
N SER A 22 16.27 -15.19 1.66
CA SER A 22 17.51 -14.49 1.97
C SER A 22 18.07 -14.81 3.36
N SER A 23 17.21 -15.31 4.26
CA SER A 23 17.58 -15.74 5.62
C SER A 23 17.84 -17.26 5.72
N GLY A 24 17.90 -17.97 4.59
CA GLY A 24 18.25 -19.40 4.54
C GLY A 24 17.07 -20.34 4.77
N TRP A 25 15.83 -19.89 4.60
CA TRP A 25 14.66 -20.76 4.56
C TRP A 25 14.48 -21.41 3.19
N GLU A 26 13.95 -22.63 3.16
CA GLU A 26 13.40 -23.21 1.94
C GLU A 26 11.99 -22.62 1.72
N VAL A 27 11.79 -21.89 0.61
CA VAL A 27 10.56 -21.13 0.39
C VAL A 27 9.85 -21.61 -0.88
N THR A 28 8.55 -21.90 -0.78
CA THR A 28 7.65 -22.03 -1.92
C THR A 28 6.71 -20.84 -1.95
N LEU A 29 6.77 -20.01 -3.00
CA LEU A 29 5.89 -18.89 -3.25
C LEU A 29 4.81 -19.29 -4.26
N VAL A 30 3.54 -19.27 -3.82
CA VAL A 30 2.39 -19.69 -4.65
C VAL A 30 1.60 -18.46 -5.08
N GLU A 31 1.24 -18.36 -6.35
CA GLU A 31 0.44 -17.25 -6.87
C GLU A 31 -0.44 -17.70 -8.05
N GLN A 32 -1.69 -17.24 -8.07
CA GLN A 32 -2.62 -17.58 -9.16
C GLN A 32 -2.43 -16.76 -10.44
N TYR A 33 -1.84 -15.56 -10.32
CA TYR A 33 -1.58 -14.63 -11.44
C TYR A 33 -0.11 -14.24 -11.49
N PRO A 34 0.39 -13.69 -12.61
CA PRO A 34 1.74 -13.09 -12.63
C PRO A 34 1.88 -12.00 -11.55
N PRO A 35 3.05 -11.90 -10.87
CA PRO A 35 3.28 -10.84 -9.87
C PRO A 35 3.05 -9.44 -10.45
N GLY A 36 2.36 -8.58 -9.68
CA GLY A 36 1.96 -7.25 -10.16
C GLY A 36 0.74 -7.25 -11.10
N HIS A 37 -0.01 -8.35 -11.18
CA HIS A 37 -1.21 -8.46 -12.01
C HIS A 37 -2.26 -7.42 -11.63
N VAL A 38 -3.00 -6.91 -12.63
CA VAL A 38 -3.99 -5.82 -12.46
C VAL A 38 -5.16 -6.15 -11.53
N ARG A 39 -5.43 -7.43 -11.26
CA ARG A 39 -6.44 -7.86 -10.30
C ARG A 39 -6.01 -7.67 -8.85
N ALA A 40 -4.70 -7.72 -8.59
CA ALA A 40 -4.16 -7.58 -7.25
C ALA A 40 -4.13 -6.11 -6.79
N ALA A 41 -4.25 -5.89 -5.48
CA ALA A 41 -4.05 -4.58 -4.89
C ALA A 41 -2.65 -3.99 -5.15
N SER A 42 -1.66 -4.85 -5.40
CA SER A 42 -0.27 -4.48 -5.74
C SER A 42 -0.05 -4.20 -7.23
N GLY A 43 -1.07 -4.36 -8.08
CA GLY A 43 -0.95 -4.30 -9.55
C GLY A 43 -1.05 -2.92 -10.19
N GLY A 44 -1.11 -1.84 -9.41
CA GLY A 44 -1.19 -0.47 -9.94
C GLY A 44 0.17 0.10 -10.36
N GLU A 45 0.16 1.26 -11.04
CA GLU A 45 1.36 1.90 -11.56
C GLU A 45 2.24 2.48 -10.45
N SER A 46 1.62 3.16 -9.50
CA SER A 46 2.32 3.91 -8.46
C SER A 46 1.71 3.73 -7.08
N ARG A 47 2.55 3.83 -6.04
CA ARG A 47 2.15 3.95 -4.64
C ARG A 47 3.02 5.00 -3.95
N LEU A 48 2.42 5.77 -3.06
CA LEU A 48 3.18 6.69 -2.23
C LEU A 48 3.97 5.92 -1.16
N ILE A 49 5.22 6.32 -0.97
CA ILE A 49 5.99 5.96 0.22
C ILE A 49 6.23 7.23 1.02
N ARG A 50 5.69 7.26 2.23
CA ARG A 50 5.64 8.42 3.12
C ARG A 50 5.63 7.93 4.57
N SER A 51 6.11 8.75 5.50
CA SER A 51 6.27 8.38 6.91
C SER A 51 5.19 8.94 7.83
N ALA A 52 4.42 9.94 7.39
CA ALA A 52 3.30 10.47 8.17
C ALA A 52 2.17 9.45 8.36
N HIS A 53 1.80 9.18 9.63
CA HIS A 53 0.75 8.23 10.02
C HIS A 53 -0.01 8.68 11.29
N GLY A 54 -0.34 9.99 11.41
CA GLY A 54 -0.99 10.51 12.61
C GLY A 54 -0.15 10.25 13.86
N ALA A 55 -0.79 9.81 14.93
CA ALA A 55 -0.15 9.52 16.20
C ALA A 55 0.65 8.21 16.24
N SER A 56 0.64 7.40 15.16
CA SER A 56 1.26 6.07 15.16
C SER A 56 2.75 6.09 14.84
N SER A 57 3.58 6.06 15.87
CA SER A 57 5.04 5.93 15.72
C SER A 57 5.46 4.57 15.11
N TRP A 58 4.71 3.50 15.35
CA TRP A 58 4.99 2.20 14.75
C TRP A 58 4.99 2.27 13.22
N TYR A 59 3.92 2.84 12.63
CA TYR A 59 3.85 2.97 11.17
C TYR A 59 4.88 3.96 10.62
N THR A 60 5.21 5.00 11.36
CA THR A 60 6.29 5.95 10.97
C THR A 60 7.63 5.23 10.90
N ARG A 61 8.02 4.49 11.94
CA ARG A 61 9.26 3.69 11.95
C ARG A 61 9.26 2.61 10.87
N SER A 62 8.14 1.88 10.73
CA SER A 62 7.98 0.87 9.68
C SER A 62 8.13 1.45 8.26
N ALA A 63 7.57 2.63 7.98
CA ALA A 63 7.73 3.29 6.68
C ALA A 63 9.18 3.75 6.43
N ARG A 64 9.86 4.26 7.45
CA ARG A 64 11.29 4.62 7.39
C ARG A 64 12.16 3.40 7.09
N ARG A 65 11.95 2.31 7.84
CA ARG A 65 12.67 1.05 7.60
C ARG A 65 12.37 0.50 6.21
N ALA A 66 11.13 0.55 5.77
CA ALA A 66 10.73 0.11 4.45
C ALA A 66 11.42 0.92 3.34
N LEU A 67 11.57 2.24 3.49
CA LEU A 67 12.27 3.07 2.50
C LEU A 67 13.74 2.64 2.33
N GLU A 68 14.42 2.31 3.43
CA GLU A 68 15.78 1.76 3.38
C GLU A 68 15.83 0.45 2.59
N LEU A 69 14.90 -0.47 2.91
CA LEU A 69 14.82 -1.78 2.25
C LEU A 69 14.41 -1.68 0.78
N TRP A 70 13.54 -0.74 0.40
CA TRP A 70 13.21 -0.47 -1.00
C TRP A 70 14.41 0.02 -1.78
N ARG A 71 15.21 0.94 -1.20
CA ARG A 71 16.47 1.41 -1.80
C ARG A 71 17.53 0.32 -1.88
N GLU A 72 17.54 -0.61 -0.92
CA GLU A 72 18.42 -1.77 -0.95
C GLU A 72 18.04 -2.72 -2.08
N LEU A 73 16.76 -3.07 -2.19
CA LEU A 73 16.23 -3.88 -3.30
C LEU A 73 16.53 -3.25 -4.67
N GLU A 74 16.37 -1.94 -4.79
CA GLU A 74 16.69 -1.19 -6.01
C GLU A 74 18.16 -1.35 -6.39
N ARG A 75 19.10 -1.18 -5.42
CA ARG A 75 20.53 -1.35 -5.66
C ARG A 75 20.90 -2.78 -6.03
N GLU A 76 20.31 -3.77 -5.39
CA GLU A 76 20.60 -5.18 -5.59
C GLU A 76 20.06 -5.72 -6.92
N SER A 77 18.86 -5.30 -7.28
CA SER A 77 18.22 -5.73 -8.53
C SER A 77 18.63 -4.91 -9.75
N GLY A 78 19.17 -3.70 -9.56
CA GLY A 78 19.42 -2.75 -10.63
C GLY A 78 18.15 -2.14 -11.26
N ALA A 79 16.98 -2.38 -10.66
CA ALA A 79 15.71 -1.85 -11.13
C ALA A 79 15.47 -0.44 -10.59
N ASP A 80 14.82 0.41 -11.36
CA ASP A 80 14.38 1.76 -10.94
C ASP A 80 12.99 1.66 -10.28
N LEU A 81 12.93 1.60 -8.95
CA LEU A 81 11.72 1.33 -8.20
C LEU A 81 11.20 2.53 -7.42
N PHE A 82 12.11 3.36 -6.89
CA PHE A 82 11.77 4.50 -6.06
C PHE A 82 12.08 5.83 -6.74
N VAL A 83 11.07 6.69 -6.83
CA VAL A 83 11.18 8.05 -7.36
C VAL A 83 11.14 9.05 -6.20
N PRO A 84 12.25 9.72 -5.88
CA PRO A 84 12.37 10.63 -4.73
C PRO A 84 11.74 12.00 -5.04
N SER A 85 10.41 12.04 -5.15
CA SER A 85 9.66 13.26 -5.48
C SER A 85 9.30 14.11 -4.26
N GLY A 86 9.45 13.59 -3.05
CA GLY A 86 8.77 14.11 -1.88
C GLY A 86 7.28 13.80 -1.86
N VAL A 87 6.64 14.10 -0.73
CA VAL A 87 5.17 14.05 -0.57
C VAL A 87 4.70 15.30 0.16
N ALA A 88 3.72 15.99 -0.41
CA ALA A 88 3.07 17.15 0.19
C ALA A 88 1.68 16.76 0.70
N TRP A 89 1.42 17.03 1.98
CA TRP A 89 0.13 16.83 2.62
C TRP A 89 -0.58 18.16 2.76
N PHE A 90 -1.83 18.23 2.34
CA PHE A 90 -2.66 19.43 2.46
C PHE A 90 -3.65 19.23 3.59
N PHE A 91 -3.70 20.21 4.49
CA PHE A 91 -4.60 20.22 5.63
C PHE A 91 -5.43 21.49 5.64
N SER A 92 -6.74 21.36 5.86
CA SER A 92 -7.66 22.46 6.03
C SER A 92 -7.91 22.80 7.51
N LYS A 93 -7.33 22.02 8.43
CA LYS A 93 -7.46 22.18 9.88
C LYS A 93 -6.08 22.31 10.53
N PRO A 94 -5.92 23.20 11.53
CA PRO A 94 -4.64 23.43 12.21
C PRO A 94 -4.24 22.30 13.17
N ASP A 95 -5.18 21.48 13.57
CA ASP A 95 -5.05 20.39 14.56
C ASP A 95 -5.42 19.03 13.97
N GLY A 96 -5.43 18.01 14.82
CA GLY A 96 -5.80 16.66 14.44
C GLY A 96 -4.66 15.87 13.79
N TRP A 97 -4.99 15.07 12.77
CA TRP A 97 -4.07 14.08 12.19
C TRP A 97 -2.77 14.69 11.63
N GLY A 98 -2.84 15.88 11.02
CA GLY A 98 -1.66 16.57 10.47
C GLY A 98 -0.70 17.03 11.56
N ALA A 99 -1.20 17.64 12.62
CA ALA A 99 -0.39 18.07 13.77
C ALA A 99 0.24 16.89 14.50
N GLU A 100 -0.52 15.80 14.70
CA GLU A 100 0.01 14.57 15.29
C GLU A 100 1.07 13.92 14.41
N SER A 101 0.87 13.90 13.09
CA SER A 101 1.89 13.40 12.14
C SER A 101 3.17 14.21 12.22
N GLU A 102 3.08 15.54 12.21
CA GLU A 102 4.27 16.41 12.34
C GLU A 102 5.02 16.16 13.64
N ARG A 103 4.30 16.06 14.77
CA ARG A 103 4.89 15.75 16.07
C ARG A 103 5.66 14.44 16.04
N VAL A 104 5.03 13.36 15.57
CA VAL A 104 5.64 12.02 15.49
C VAL A 104 6.84 12.02 14.53
N LEU A 105 6.71 12.64 13.35
CA LEU A 105 7.83 12.73 12.39
C LEU A 105 9.06 13.41 13.02
N ARG A 106 8.87 14.52 13.75
CA ARG A 106 9.96 15.22 14.44
C ARG A 106 10.58 14.39 15.56
N GLU A 107 9.74 13.70 16.36
CA GLU A 107 10.19 12.80 17.44
C GLU A 107 11.01 11.62 16.89
N GLU A 108 10.61 11.08 15.74
CA GLU A 108 11.32 9.96 15.08
C GLU A 108 12.48 10.44 14.17
N GLY A 109 12.80 11.73 14.18
CA GLY A 109 13.90 12.31 13.41
C GLY A 109 13.69 12.26 11.89
N VAL A 110 12.45 12.23 11.43
CA VAL A 110 12.11 12.26 10.00
C VAL A 110 12.10 13.70 9.51
N PRO A 111 12.86 14.05 8.46
CA PRO A 111 12.83 15.40 7.87
C PRO A 111 11.42 15.75 7.39
N VAL A 112 10.92 16.89 7.86
CA VAL A 112 9.60 17.41 7.53
C VAL A 112 9.61 18.93 7.61
N GLU A 113 8.92 19.57 6.66
CA GLU A 113 8.73 21.02 6.59
C GLU A 113 7.24 21.34 6.70
N ARG A 114 6.87 22.29 7.58
CA ARG A 114 5.55 22.89 7.57
C ARG A 114 5.61 24.19 6.76
N LEU A 115 4.82 24.27 5.72
CA LEU A 115 4.74 25.41 4.80
C LEU A 115 3.37 26.09 4.93
N ALA A 116 3.36 27.42 4.75
CA ALA A 116 2.11 28.15 4.55
C ALA A 116 1.47 27.77 3.20
N PRO A 117 0.14 27.89 3.05
CA PRO A 117 -0.54 27.55 1.80
C PRO A 117 0.02 28.26 0.55
N GLU A 118 0.44 29.52 0.69
CA GLU A 118 1.03 30.33 -0.37
C GLU A 118 2.38 29.78 -0.86
N GLU A 119 3.08 29.05 -0.01
CA GLU A 119 4.36 28.40 -0.36
C GLU A 119 4.18 27.15 -1.24
N GLY A 120 2.96 26.67 -1.41
CA GLY A 120 2.66 25.56 -2.34
C GLY A 120 3.12 25.83 -3.78
N ALA A 121 3.21 27.10 -4.19
CA ALA A 121 3.79 27.50 -5.47
C ALA A 121 5.29 27.17 -5.61
N ARG A 122 5.99 26.84 -4.53
CA ARG A 122 7.38 26.31 -4.56
C ARG A 122 7.42 24.85 -4.98
N LEU A 123 6.31 24.12 -4.78
CA LEU A 123 6.20 22.69 -5.00
C LEU A 123 5.52 22.35 -6.34
N TYR A 124 4.60 23.21 -6.81
CA TYR A 124 3.83 22.96 -8.02
C TYR A 124 3.78 24.20 -8.91
N PRO A 125 3.90 24.04 -10.25
CA PRO A 125 3.88 25.17 -11.21
C PRO A 125 2.60 26.01 -11.19
N SER A 126 1.48 25.40 -10.75
CA SER A 126 0.20 26.09 -10.56
C SER A 126 -0.47 25.47 -9.34
N PHE A 127 -0.65 26.25 -8.29
CA PHE A 127 -1.20 25.80 -7.01
C PHE A 127 -2.11 26.87 -6.42
N ASP A 128 -3.29 26.48 -6.01
CA ASP A 128 -4.21 27.31 -5.24
C ASP A 128 -4.34 26.76 -3.82
N GLY A 129 -3.80 27.49 -2.84
CA GLY A 129 -3.82 27.15 -1.42
C GLY A 129 -5.09 27.58 -0.70
N THR A 130 -6.07 28.14 -1.40
CA THR A 130 -7.32 28.63 -0.78
C THR A 130 -8.02 27.54 0.02
N GLY A 131 -8.39 27.84 1.26
CA GLY A 131 -9.07 26.92 2.17
C GLY A 131 -8.15 25.94 2.89
N LEU A 132 -6.84 25.97 2.66
CA LEU A 132 -5.87 25.23 3.46
C LEU A 132 -5.44 26.04 4.70
N ASP A 133 -5.09 25.32 5.76
CA ASP A 133 -4.38 25.84 6.93
C ASP A 133 -2.86 25.72 6.71
N SER A 134 -2.42 24.57 6.22
CA SER A 134 -0.99 24.31 6.08
C SER A 134 -0.70 23.20 5.09
N ILE A 135 0.57 23.14 4.66
CA ILE A 135 1.15 22.04 3.90
C ILE A 135 2.25 21.40 4.74
N LEU A 136 2.21 20.08 4.92
CA LEU A 136 3.29 19.34 5.53
C LEU A 136 4.07 18.62 4.42
N TYR A 137 5.35 18.93 4.25
CA TYR A 137 6.17 18.37 3.19
C TYR A 137 7.23 17.42 3.74
N GLU A 138 7.21 16.17 3.24
CA GLU A 138 8.20 15.13 3.52
C GLU A 138 9.19 15.04 2.35
N PRO A 139 10.40 15.65 2.41
CA PRO A 139 11.32 15.71 1.28
C PRO A 139 11.95 14.37 0.91
N GLU A 140 12.11 13.45 1.88
CA GLU A 140 12.69 12.12 1.65
C GLU A 140 11.67 11.07 1.19
N ALA A 141 10.39 11.41 1.20
CA ALA A 141 9.29 10.59 0.70
C ALA A 141 9.26 10.56 -0.84
N GLY A 142 8.30 9.84 -1.40
CA GLY A 142 8.18 9.79 -2.86
C GLY A 142 7.20 8.73 -3.35
N VAL A 143 7.51 8.16 -4.50
CA VAL A 143 6.65 7.23 -5.23
C VAL A 143 7.40 5.93 -5.50
N LEU A 144 6.72 4.80 -5.32
CA LEU A 144 7.18 3.48 -5.75
C LEU A 144 6.48 3.11 -7.07
N ARG A 145 7.22 2.57 -8.04
CA ARG A 145 6.69 1.90 -9.23
C ARG A 145 6.13 0.55 -8.82
N ALA A 146 4.87 0.54 -8.37
CA ALA A 146 4.34 -0.54 -7.57
C ALA A 146 4.25 -1.89 -8.31
N ARG A 147 3.86 -1.88 -9.59
CA ARG A 147 3.81 -3.10 -10.40
C ARG A 147 5.21 -3.68 -10.58
N ASP A 148 6.17 -2.85 -10.96
CA ASP A 148 7.55 -3.27 -11.18
C ASP A 148 8.18 -3.72 -9.87
N ALA A 149 7.94 -3.00 -8.78
CA ALA A 149 8.41 -3.38 -7.45
C ALA A 149 7.87 -4.78 -7.04
N THR A 150 6.59 -5.05 -7.26
CA THR A 150 6.00 -6.36 -6.94
C THR A 150 6.60 -7.48 -7.80
N ARG A 151 6.84 -7.22 -9.10
CA ARG A 151 7.49 -8.17 -10.00
C ARG A 151 8.93 -8.44 -9.56
N VAL A 152 9.71 -7.39 -9.33
CA VAL A 152 11.13 -7.49 -8.93
C VAL A 152 11.29 -8.23 -7.60
N ILE A 153 10.43 -7.97 -6.60
CA ILE A 153 10.45 -8.74 -5.34
C ILE A 153 10.35 -10.25 -5.61
N SER A 154 9.40 -10.66 -6.45
CA SER A 154 9.18 -12.07 -6.75
C SER A 154 10.33 -12.67 -7.57
N GLU A 155 10.86 -11.93 -8.54
CA GLU A 155 12.04 -12.32 -9.32
C GLU A 155 13.26 -12.52 -8.42
N GLN A 156 13.52 -11.56 -7.53
CA GLN A 156 14.63 -11.65 -6.57
C GLN A 156 14.46 -12.80 -5.56
N ALA A 157 13.23 -13.13 -5.17
CA ALA A 157 12.98 -14.31 -4.35
C ALA A 157 13.34 -15.61 -5.10
N VAL A 158 12.96 -15.72 -6.36
CA VAL A 158 13.28 -16.88 -7.20
C VAL A 158 14.78 -16.97 -7.47
N GLU A 159 15.43 -15.87 -7.81
CA GLU A 159 16.90 -15.83 -8.05
C GLU A 159 17.70 -16.28 -6.82
N ARG A 160 17.16 -16.05 -5.61
CA ARG A 160 17.75 -16.50 -4.35
C ARG A 160 17.35 -17.91 -3.94
N GLY A 161 16.57 -18.61 -4.77
CA GLY A 161 16.26 -20.02 -4.60
C GLY A 161 14.85 -20.34 -4.12
N ALA A 162 13.94 -19.37 -4.05
CA ALA A 162 12.53 -19.68 -3.79
C ALA A 162 11.92 -20.44 -4.99
N ARG A 163 11.17 -21.51 -4.71
CA ARG A 163 10.34 -22.19 -5.70
C ARG A 163 9.10 -21.36 -5.97
N PHE A 164 8.87 -20.94 -7.22
CA PHE A 164 7.63 -20.27 -7.62
C PHE A 164 6.65 -21.29 -8.20
N VAL A 165 5.42 -21.30 -7.70
CA VAL A 165 4.34 -22.19 -8.16
C VAL A 165 3.16 -21.33 -8.62
N THR A 166 2.77 -21.45 -9.88
CA THR A 166 1.57 -20.82 -10.42
C THR A 166 0.38 -21.76 -10.23
N GLY A 167 -0.69 -21.29 -9.59
CA GLY A 167 -1.91 -22.05 -9.40
C GLY A 167 -2.80 -21.45 -8.32
N THR A 168 -4.02 -21.97 -8.24
CA THR A 168 -4.98 -21.57 -7.20
C THR A 168 -4.76 -22.43 -5.95
N ALA A 169 -4.39 -21.78 -4.85
CA ALA A 169 -4.15 -22.43 -3.57
C ALA A 169 -5.43 -22.54 -2.74
N ILE A 170 -5.63 -23.69 -2.13
CA ILE A 170 -6.75 -23.99 -1.21
C ILE A 170 -6.17 -24.47 0.12
N PRO A 171 -6.66 -23.95 1.29
CA PRO A 171 -6.21 -24.43 2.59
C PRO A 171 -6.78 -25.81 2.89
N GLU A 172 -5.92 -26.71 3.33
CA GLU A 172 -6.28 -28.06 3.79
C GLU A 172 -5.68 -28.30 5.19
N GLY A 173 -6.22 -27.61 6.20
CA GLY A 173 -5.67 -27.61 7.55
C GLY A 173 -4.26 -27.01 7.59
N GLU A 174 -3.26 -27.80 8.00
CA GLU A 174 -1.84 -27.39 8.02
C GLU A 174 -1.08 -27.76 6.72
N THR A 175 -1.78 -27.79 5.59
CA THR A 175 -1.21 -28.02 4.25
C THR A 175 -1.90 -27.12 3.23
N VAL A 176 -1.32 -27.01 2.05
CA VAL A 176 -1.85 -26.23 0.94
C VAL A 176 -2.05 -27.14 -0.27
N SER A 177 -3.24 -27.16 -0.85
CA SER A 177 -3.49 -27.80 -2.14
C SER A 177 -3.36 -26.74 -3.24
N VAL A 178 -2.55 -27.00 -4.27
CA VAL A 178 -2.41 -26.15 -5.45
C VAL A 178 -2.74 -26.97 -6.68
N ASP A 179 -3.86 -26.67 -7.30
CA ASP A 179 -4.37 -27.41 -8.49
C ASP A 179 -4.39 -28.95 -8.27
N GLY A 180 -4.64 -29.40 -7.01
CA GLY A 180 -4.70 -30.80 -6.61
C GLY A 180 -3.35 -31.40 -6.16
N GLU A 181 -2.25 -30.66 -6.26
CA GLU A 181 -0.96 -31.06 -5.67
C GLU A 181 -0.90 -30.56 -4.22
N ARG A 182 -0.63 -31.46 -3.27
CA ARG A 182 -0.48 -31.12 -1.85
C ARG A 182 0.93 -30.67 -1.53
N LEU A 183 1.05 -29.50 -0.90
CA LEU A 183 2.30 -28.92 -0.42
C LEU A 183 2.31 -28.87 1.11
N GLU A 184 3.47 -29.13 1.72
CA GLU A 184 3.69 -29.09 3.15
C GLU A 184 4.96 -28.29 3.47
N ALA A 185 4.94 -27.59 4.63
CA ALA A 185 6.07 -26.83 5.16
C ALA A 185 5.97 -26.67 6.70
N ASP A 186 7.06 -26.23 7.33
CA ASP A 186 7.07 -25.93 8.77
C ASP A 186 6.20 -24.72 9.11
N ARG A 187 6.07 -23.77 8.18
CA ARG A 187 5.19 -22.59 8.30
C ARG A 187 4.45 -22.33 6.97
N ILE A 188 3.20 -21.91 7.07
CA ILE A 188 2.35 -21.55 5.94
C ILE A 188 1.81 -20.14 6.19
N VAL A 189 2.08 -19.21 5.27
CA VAL A 189 1.60 -17.82 5.39
C VAL A 189 0.67 -17.48 4.25
N TRP A 190 -0.57 -17.17 4.57
CA TRP A 190 -1.58 -16.76 3.62
C TRP A 190 -1.61 -15.24 3.47
N ALA A 191 -1.06 -14.74 2.38
CA ALA A 191 -1.01 -13.32 2.01
C ALA A 191 -1.94 -13.02 0.82
N GLY A 192 -3.14 -13.58 0.83
CA GLY A 192 -4.10 -13.59 -0.29
C GLY A 192 -4.76 -12.24 -0.61
N GLY A 193 -4.36 -11.14 0.05
CA GLY A 193 -4.86 -9.79 -0.25
C GLY A 193 -6.39 -9.71 -0.19
N ALA A 194 -7.03 -9.31 -1.30
CA ALA A 194 -8.47 -9.16 -1.38
C ALA A 194 -9.24 -10.49 -1.33
N TRP A 195 -8.60 -11.62 -1.56
CA TRP A 195 -9.22 -12.95 -1.48
C TRP A 195 -9.19 -13.54 -0.07
N LEU A 196 -8.38 -12.98 0.84
CA LEU A 196 -8.09 -13.61 2.14
C LEU A 196 -9.35 -13.88 2.99
N ALA A 197 -10.32 -12.97 3.01
CA ALA A 197 -11.58 -13.18 3.73
C ALA A 197 -12.44 -14.29 3.12
N GLY A 198 -12.41 -14.44 1.80
CA GLY A 198 -13.09 -15.53 1.09
C GLY A 198 -12.41 -16.89 1.28
N ILE A 199 -11.09 -16.90 1.46
CA ILE A 199 -10.31 -18.12 1.73
C ILE A 199 -10.55 -18.60 3.16
N PHE A 200 -10.69 -17.68 4.13
CA PHE A 200 -10.90 -17.97 5.56
C PHE A 200 -12.19 -17.34 6.10
N PRO A 201 -13.37 -17.78 5.61
CA PRO A 201 -14.64 -17.21 6.02
C PRO A 201 -14.90 -17.47 7.52
N GLY A 202 -15.34 -16.45 8.23
CA GLY A 202 -15.60 -16.52 9.68
C GLY A 202 -14.36 -16.40 10.56
N ILE A 203 -13.16 -16.41 10.00
CA ILE A 203 -11.89 -16.22 10.72
C ILE A 203 -11.30 -14.84 10.38
N VAL A 204 -11.28 -14.48 9.10
CA VAL A 204 -10.74 -13.21 8.62
C VAL A 204 -11.88 -12.25 8.34
N ASP A 205 -11.90 -11.15 9.07
CA ASP A 205 -12.85 -10.03 8.85
C ASP A 205 -12.16 -8.92 8.07
N LEU A 206 -12.32 -8.95 6.75
CA LEU A 206 -11.84 -7.92 5.83
C LEU A 206 -12.96 -7.51 4.89
N ARG A 207 -13.24 -6.22 4.84
CA ARG A 207 -14.11 -5.65 3.82
C ARG A 207 -13.30 -5.33 2.58
N VAL A 208 -13.74 -5.81 1.44
CA VAL A 208 -13.10 -5.51 0.15
C VAL A 208 -13.91 -4.45 -0.59
N THR A 209 -13.27 -3.34 -0.93
CA THR A 209 -13.90 -2.23 -1.66
C THR A 209 -13.16 -1.92 -2.95
N ARG A 210 -13.87 -1.34 -3.94
CA ARG A 210 -13.29 -0.87 -5.18
C ARG A 210 -12.82 0.58 -5.01
N GLN A 211 -11.56 0.84 -5.38
CA GLN A 211 -11.00 2.18 -5.42
C GLN A 211 -10.60 2.55 -6.85
N ASP A 212 -11.08 3.69 -7.31
CA ASP A 212 -10.90 4.14 -8.67
C ASP A 212 -9.81 5.20 -8.75
N VAL A 213 -8.99 5.11 -9.79
CA VAL A 213 -7.84 5.98 -10.06
C VAL A 213 -7.97 6.58 -11.44
N TYR A 214 -7.69 7.86 -11.56
CA TYR A 214 -7.78 8.63 -12.81
C TYR A 214 -6.43 9.26 -13.12
N PHE A 215 -6.07 9.26 -14.41
CA PHE A 215 -4.86 9.87 -14.93
C PHE A 215 -5.25 10.94 -15.96
N PHE A 216 -4.74 12.13 -15.77
CA PHE A 216 -5.03 13.29 -16.62
C PHE A 216 -3.78 13.72 -17.35
N GLY A 217 -3.91 14.10 -18.63
CA GLY A 217 -2.82 14.67 -19.39
C GLY A 217 -2.34 15.97 -18.74
N ALA A 218 -1.04 16.12 -18.56
CA ALA A 218 -0.45 17.27 -17.91
C ALA A 218 0.57 17.96 -18.84
N PRO A 219 0.72 19.29 -18.76
CA PRO A 219 1.77 19.99 -19.47
C PRO A 219 3.16 19.66 -18.90
N ALA A 220 4.22 19.98 -19.63
CA ALA A 220 5.59 19.83 -19.17
C ALA A 220 5.83 20.55 -17.82
N GLY A 221 6.65 19.95 -16.96
CA GLY A 221 6.93 20.43 -15.60
C GLY A 221 6.00 19.86 -14.54
N TRP A 222 5.10 18.93 -14.92
CA TRP A 222 4.21 18.20 -14.00
C TRP A 222 4.60 16.74 -13.82
N GLU A 223 5.76 16.36 -14.33
CA GLU A 223 6.31 15.01 -14.22
C GLU A 223 6.84 14.76 -12.81
N SER A 224 6.72 13.53 -12.34
CA SER A 224 7.47 13.05 -11.16
C SER A 224 8.91 12.69 -11.59
N PRO A 225 9.97 13.16 -10.90
CA PRO A 225 9.98 13.79 -9.58
C PRO A 225 9.91 15.33 -9.56
N SER A 226 9.70 16.01 -10.67
CA SER A 226 9.71 17.50 -10.73
C SER A 226 8.65 18.13 -9.83
N VAL A 227 7.52 17.44 -9.63
CA VAL A 227 6.50 17.79 -8.63
C VAL A 227 6.36 16.68 -7.59
N PRO A 228 6.14 17.02 -6.29
CA PRO A 228 5.88 16.02 -5.27
C PRO A 228 4.60 15.22 -5.54
N ALA A 229 4.54 13.99 -5.05
CA ALA A 229 3.26 13.34 -4.83
C ALA A 229 2.50 14.09 -3.73
N TRP A 230 1.18 13.96 -3.67
CA TRP A 230 0.36 14.76 -2.80
C TRP A 230 -0.81 14.01 -2.20
N VAL A 231 -1.25 14.47 -1.04
CA VAL A 231 -2.45 13.99 -0.34
C VAL A 231 -3.16 15.19 0.25
N ASP A 232 -4.39 15.46 -0.16
CA ASP A 232 -5.30 16.30 0.58
C ASP A 232 -6.05 15.41 1.58
N PHE A 233 -5.60 15.44 2.84
CA PHE A 233 -6.10 14.53 3.85
C PHE A 233 -7.57 14.81 4.18
N ASP A 234 -7.90 16.07 4.42
CA ASP A 234 -9.27 16.47 4.76
C ASP A 234 -10.21 16.44 3.56
N GLY A 235 -9.69 16.71 2.36
CA GLY A 235 -10.42 16.63 1.10
C GLY A 235 -10.57 15.19 0.56
N GLY A 236 -9.86 14.23 1.13
CA GLY A 236 -9.95 12.83 0.74
C GLY A 236 -9.53 12.54 -0.71
N VAL A 237 -8.52 13.26 -1.24
CA VAL A 237 -8.01 13.07 -2.59
C VAL A 237 -6.48 12.99 -2.55
N TYR A 238 -5.90 12.11 -3.35
CA TYR A 238 -4.43 12.01 -3.45
C TYR A 238 -3.98 11.82 -4.88
N GLY A 239 -2.71 12.07 -5.14
CA GLY A 239 -2.18 11.89 -6.46
C GLY A 239 -0.66 11.88 -6.57
N VAL A 240 -0.21 11.79 -7.81
CA VAL A 240 1.20 11.68 -8.20
C VAL A 240 1.38 12.50 -9.47
N GLY A 241 2.49 13.19 -9.61
CA GLY A 241 2.92 13.79 -10.88
C GLY A 241 2.92 12.77 -12.01
N ASP A 242 2.98 13.23 -13.25
CA ASP A 242 3.05 12.29 -14.38
C ASP A 242 4.27 11.38 -14.21
N LEU A 243 4.01 10.11 -13.95
CA LEU A 243 5.02 9.08 -13.80
C LEU A 243 5.09 8.27 -15.10
N ASP A 244 6.24 8.31 -15.74
CA ASP A 244 6.55 7.54 -16.95
C ASP A 244 5.58 7.83 -18.14
N GLY A 245 5.08 9.06 -18.27
CA GLY A 245 4.17 9.47 -19.35
C GLY A 245 2.75 8.92 -19.23
N ARG A 246 2.33 8.49 -18.03
CA ARG A 246 0.99 7.92 -17.80
C ARG A 246 -0.08 8.95 -17.46
N GLY A 247 0.33 10.19 -17.26
CA GLY A 247 -0.51 11.30 -16.86
C GLY A 247 -0.48 11.58 -15.36
N PHE A 248 -0.91 12.80 -15.00
CA PHE A 248 -1.04 13.26 -13.62
C PHE A 248 -2.17 12.51 -12.93
N LYS A 249 -1.83 11.80 -11.87
CA LYS A 249 -2.77 10.98 -11.11
C LYS A 249 -3.57 11.85 -10.14
N ALA A 250 -4.89 11.68 -10.14
CA ALA A 250 -5.79 12.16 -9.08
C ALA A 250 -6.79 11.06 -8.75
N SER A 251 -6.92 10.75 -7.45
CA SER A 251 -7.75 9.65 -6.98
C SER A 251 -8.51 10.08 -5.74
N PRO A 252 -9.84 10.24 -5.83
CA PRO A 252 -10.68 10.36 -4.65
C PRO A 252 -10.50 9.12 -3.77
N ASP A 253 -10.21 9.34 -2.49
CA ASP A 253 -9.88 8.28 -1.53
C ASP A 253 -11.04 7.94 -0.60
N SER A 254 -12.23 8.47 -0.86
CA SER A 254 -13.46 8.07 -0.17
C SER A 254 -13.75 6.58 -0.43
N GLU A 255 -14.36 5.94 0.55
CA GLU A 255 -14.66 4.51 0.49
C GLU A 255 -15.53 4.17 -0.74
N GLY A 256 -15.05 3.20 -1.52
CA GLY A 256 -15.75 2.70 -2.70
C GLY A 256 -16.80 1.63 -2.33
N PRO A 257 -17.60 1.19 -3.31
CA PRO A 257 -18.56 0.10 -3.11
C PRO A 257 -17.86 -1.21 -2.75
N ASP A 258 -18.59 -2.11 -2.11
CA ASP A 258 -18.14 -3.49 -1.93
C ASP A 258 -17.75 -4.10 -3.27
N PHE A 259 -16.69 -4.88 -3.27
CA PHE A 259 -16.08 -5.36 -4.49
C PHE A 259 -15.63 -6.82 -4.38
N ASP A 260 -16.12 -7.63 -5.30
CA ASP A 260 -15.61 -8.99 -5.51
C ASP A 260 -14.32 -8.94 -6.33
N PRO A 261 -13.17 -9.39 -5.81
CA PRO A 261 -11.89 -9.36 -6.53
C PRO A 261 -11.90 -10.22 -7.80
N ASP A 262 -12.79 -11.20 -7.92
CA ASP A 262 -12.97 -12.03 -9.10
C ASP A 262 -13.92 -11.44 -10.13
N ALA A 263 -14.67 -10.37 -9.76
CA ALA A 263 -15.57 -9.70 -10.69
C ALA A 263 -14.83 -9.16 -11.92
N GLU A 264 -15.48 -9.29 -13.08
CA GLU A 264 -14.95 -8.78 -14.35
C GLU A 264 -15.13 -7.29 -14.52
N ASP A 265 -16.21 -6.72 -13.93
CA ASP A 265 -16.51 -5.29 -14.02
C ASP A 265 -15.55 -4.46 -13.14
N ARG A 266 -14.58 -3.87 -13.79
CA ARG A 266 -13.57 -2.97 -13.21
C ARG A 266 -13.64 -1.57 -13.83
N VAL A 267 -14.82 -1.18 -14.30
CA VAL A 267 -15.04 0.14 -14.90
C VAL A 267 -15.10 1.19 -13.79
N PRO A 268 -14.20 2.19 -13.79
CA PRO A 268 -14.21 3.27 -12.83
C PRO A 268 -15.48 4.12 -12.88
N SER A 269 -15.87 4.69 -11.76
CA SER A 269 -17.06 5.52 -11.61
C SER A 269 -16.91 6.86 -12.31
N GLY A 270 -17.88 7.23 -13.15
CA GLY A 270 -17.93 8.59 -13.74
C GLY A 270 -18.21 9.70 -12.70
N GLU A 271 -18.78 9.35 -11.54
CA GLU A 271 -18.94 10.27 -10.42
C GLU A 271 -17.60 10.60 -9.78
N LYS A 272 -16.78 9.59 -9.48
CA LYS A 272 -15.44 9.77 -8.94
C LYS A 272 -14.51 10.49 -9.92
N GLU A 273 -14.68 10.31 -11.23
CA GLU A 273 -13.98 11.12 -12.23
C GLU A 273 -14.32 12.61 -12.10
N ARG A 274 -15.62 12.94 -11.98
CA ARG A 274 -16.06 14.34 -11.80
C ARG A 274 -15.51 14.95 -10.50
N GLU A 275 -15.48 14.16 -9.42
CA GLU A 275 -14.88 14.57 -8.14
C GLU A 275 -13.36 14.87 -8.32
N ALA A 276 -12.62 13.97 -8.96
CA ALA A 276 -11.21 14.20 -9.27
C ALA A 276 -10.98 15.46 -10.10
N ARG A 277 -11.79 15.69 -11.15
CA ARG A 277 -11.72 16.89 -12.00
C ARG A 277 -12.01 18.17 -11.22
N ALA A 278 -13.05 18.15 -10.37
CA ALA A 278 -13.40 19.30 -9.53
C ALA A 278 -12.24 19.63 -8.58
N TYR A 279 -11.63 18.62 -8.00
CA TYR A 279 -10.45 18.79 -7.14
C TYR A 279 -9.25 19.40 -7.91
N LEU A 280 -8.95 18.87 -9.11
CA LEU A 280 -7.87 19.42 -9.94
C LEU A 280 -8.12 20.88 -10.29
N ALA A 281 -9.37 21.24 -10.65
CA ALA A 281 -9.74 22.61 -10.96
C ALA A 281 -9.57 23.56 -9.76
N LEU A 282 -9.82 23.07 -8.54
CA LEU A 282 -9.62 23.83 -7.31
C LEU A 282 -8.14 23.99 -6.98
N ARG A 283 -7.40 22.89 -6.91
CA ARG A 283 -6.05 22.86 -6.33
C ARG A 283 -4.93 23.12 -7.33
N PHE A 284 -5.12 22.68 -8.57
CA PHE A 284 -4.16 22.79 -9.67
C PHE A 284 -4.84 23.39 -10.91
N PRO A 285 -5.15 24.69 -10.92
CA PRO A 285 -6.04 25.30 -11.93
C PRO A 285 -5.63 25.07 -13.39
N VAL A 286 -4.34 24.93 -13.68
CA VAL A 286 -3.86 24.64 -15.05
C VAL A 286 -4.31 23.25 -15.52
N LEU A 287 -4.64 22.34 -14.61
CA LEU A 287 -5.14 20.99 -14.93
C LEU A 287 -6.67 20.89 -15.01
N ALA A 288 -7.41 21.99 -14.81
CA ALA A 288 -8.87 21.99 -14.79
C ALA A 288 -9.52 21.37 -16.04
N GLY A 289 -8.93 21.62 -17.22
CA GLY A 289 -9.40 21.10 -18.50
C GLY A 289 -8.60 19.91 -19.05
N ALA A 290 -7.77 19.30 -18.23
CA ALA A 290 -6.89 18.23 -18.68
C ALA A 290 -7.67 17.01 -19.19
N PRO A 291 -7.28 16.41 -20.34
CA PRO A 291 -7.94 15.22 -20.88
C PRO A 291 -7.71 14.02 -19.96
N LEU A 292 -8.71 13.16 -19.79
CA LEU A 292 -8.54 11.86 -19.16
C LEU A 292 -7.75 10.96 -20.13
N VAL A 293 -6.60 10.47 -19.69
CA VAL A 293 -5.70 9.63 -20.50
C VAL A 293 -5.65 8.18 -20.02
N GLY A 294 -6.14 7.90 -18.84
CA GLY A 294 -6.19 6.54 -18.31
C GLY A 294 -7.01 6.44 -17.04
N THR A 295 -7.46 5.22 -16.76
CA THR A 295 -8.19 4.89 -15.53
C THR A 295 -7.78 3.53 -15.01
N ARG A 296 -8.02 3.29 -13.72
CA ARG A 296 -7.74 2.02 -13.06
C ARG A 296 -8.71 1.79 -11.90
N SER A 297 -9.14 0.54 -11.69
CA SER A 297 -9.81 0.13 -10.45
C SER A 297 -8.94 -0.88 -9.69
N CYS A 298 -8.81 -0.68 -8.40
CA CYS A 298 -8.01 -1.51 -7.50
C CYS A 298 -8.88 -2.01 -6.32
N PRO A 299 -8.72 -3.26 -5.87
CA PRO A 299 -9.33 -3.69 -4.63
C PRO A 299 -8.56 -3.13 -3.42
N TYR A 300 -9.29 -2.70 -2.39
CA TYR A 300 -8.75 -2.44 -1.06
C TYR A 300 -9.29 -3.51 -0.10
N SER A 301 -8.42 -4.07 0.72
CA SER A 301 -8.77 -5.00 1.79
C SER A 301 -8.68 -4.25 3.11
N LEU A 302 -9.81 -3.89 3.67
CA LEU A 302 -9.95 -3.02 4.83
C LEU A 302 -10.21 -3.84 6.07
N THR A 303 -9.44 -3.63 7.13
CA THR A 303 -9.81 -3.93 8.50
C THR A 303 -10.63 -2.77 9.05
N SER A 304 -11.47 -2.99 10.06
CA SER A 304 -12.33 -1.93 10.62
C SER A 304 -11.54 -0.78 11.27
N ASP A 305 -10.35 -1.06 11.79
CA ASP A 305 -9.43 -0.09 12.43
C ASP A 305 -8.30 0.38 11.50
N THR A 306 -8.28 -0.09 10.26
CA THR A 306 -7.24 0.13 9.23
C THR A 306 -5.83 -0.36 9.56
N ASN A 307 -5.63 -1.06 10.69
CA ASN A 307 -4.37 -1.74 10.99
C ASN A 307 -4.21 -3.01 10.14
N PHE A 308 -2.98 -3.46 9.95
CA PHE A 308 -2.71 -4.72 9.26
C PHE A 308 -3.28 -5.92 10.01
N LEU A 309 -3.46 -7.01 9.30
CA LEU A 309 -3.73 -8.32 9.88
C LEU A 309 -2.44 -9.14 9.81
N VAL A 310 -1.91 -9.53 10.97
CA VAL A 310 -0.78 -10.45 11.13
C VAL A 310 -1.08 -11.33 12.32
N ALA A 311 -1.54 -12.53 12.08
CA ALA A 311 -1.98 -13.41 13.16
C ALA A 311 -1.79 -14.89 12.84
N PRO A 312 -1.52 -15.73 13.86
CA PRO A 312 -1.63 -17.18 13.71
C PRO A 312 -3.09 -17.57 13.47
N HIS A 313 -3.30 -18.65 12.72
CA HIS A 313 -4.62 -19.26 12.57
C HIS A 313 -5.09 -19.85 13.93
N PRO A 314 -6.35 -19.67 14.33
CA PRO A 314 -6.78 -20.07 15.69
C PRO A 314 -6.76 -21.59 15.94
N GLU A 315 -6.78 -22.42 14.91
CA GLU A 315 -6.85 -23.89 15.02
C GLU A 315 -5.62 -24.61 14.42
N HIS A 316 -4.72 -23.89 13.71
CA HIS A 316 -3.61 -24.47 12.96
C HIS A 316 -2.30 -23.75 13.28
N GLU A 317 -1.47 -24.33 14.14
CA GLU A 317 -0.25 -23.70 14.68
C GLU A 317 0.78 -23.27 13.61
N ARG A 318 0.81 -23.99 12.48
CA ARG A 318 1.76 -23.69 11.39
C ARG A 318 1.26 -22.61 10.44
N VAL A 319 -0.02 -22.24 10.53
CA VAL A 319 -0.69 -21.36 9.58
C VAL A 319 -0.76 -19.94 10.11
N TRP A 320 -0.36 -18.99 9.27
CA TRP A 320 -0.39 -17.56 9.56
C TRP A 320 -1.20 -16.82 8.50
N LEU A 321 -1.88 -15.75 8.91
CA LEU A 321 -2.73 -14.90 8.09
C LEU A 321 -2.10 -13.51 8.01
N LEU A 322 -1.86 -13.03 6.79
CA LEU A 322 -1.19 -11.76 6.50
C LEU A 322 -2.01 -10.96 5.50
N GLY A 323 -2.51 -9.79 5.90
CA GLY A 323 -3.39 -9.00 5.04
C GLY A 323 -3.76 -7.63 5.60
N GLY A 324 -4.96 -7.15 5.23
CA GLY A 324 -5.50 -5.92 5.77
C GLY A 324 -4.68 -4.68 5.40
N GLY A 325 -4.17 -4.58 4.18
CA GLY A 325 -3.33 -3.45 3.75
C GLY A 325 -4.02 -2.09 3.77
N SER A 326 -5.34 -2.05 3.92
CA SER A 326 -6.21 -0.90 4.22
C SER A 326 -5.85 0.39 3.45
N GLY A 327 -5.43 0.24 2.17
CA GLY A 327 -5.06 1.32 1.26
C GLY A 327 -3.71 2.01 1.56
N HIS A 328 -3.02 1.67 2.64
CA HIS A 328 -1.71 2.23 2.96
C HIS A 328 -0.58 1.20 3.10
N GLY A 329 -0.87 -0.09 2.96
CA GLY A 329 0.05 -1.19 3.26
C GLY A 329 1.24 -1.33 2.31
N PHE A 330 1.09 -1.01 1.02
CA PHE A 330 2.09 -1.34 -0.01
C PHE A 330 3.53 -0.99 0.38
N LYS A 331 3.76 0.25 0.79
CA LYS A 331 5.09 0.75 1.13
C LYS A 331 5.77 -0.02 2.27
N HIS A 332 4.97 -0.60 3.18
CA HIS A 332 5.46 -1.32 4.35
C HIS A 332 5.91 -2.76 4.05
N GLY A 333 5.63 -3.28 2.84
CA GLY A 333 5.89 -4.69 2.49
C GLY A 333 7.21 -5.25 3.02
N PRO A 334 8.38 -4.66 2.69
CA PRO A 334 9.67 -5.17 3.16
C PRO A 334 9.86 -5.13 4.68
N ALA A 335 9.46 -4.03 5.34
CA ALA A 335 9.58 -3.90 6.79
C ALA A 335 8.59 -4.82 7.54
N LEU A 336 7.38 -4.98 6.99
CA LEU A 336 6.41 -5.94 7.52
C LEU A 336 6.91 -7.37 7.38
N ALA A 337 7.64 -7.69 6.32
CA ALA A 337 8.28 -8.99 6.15
C ALA A 337 9.35 -9.27 7.21
N GLU A 338 10.12 -8.26 7.66
CA GLU A 338 11.06 -8.40 8.78
C GLU A 338 10.31 -8.74 10.09
N TYR A 339 9.21 -8.02 10.36
CA TYR A 339 8.38 -8.29 11.54
C TYR A 339 7.76 -9.70 11.50
N VAL A 340 7.16 -10.09 10.36
CA VAL A 340 6.57 -11.44 10.22
C VAL A 340 7.63 -12.52 10.34
N GLN A 341 8.82 -12.34 9.78
CA GLN A 341 9.92 -13.30 9.99
C GLN A 341 10.25 -13.46 11.48
N GLY A 342 10.33 -12.36 12.25
CA GLY A 342 10.57 -12.39 13.69
C GLY A 342 9.53 -13.24 14.42
N LEU A 343 8.25 -13.12 14.04
CA LEU A 343 7.16 -13.94 14.59
C LEU A 343 7.31 -15.43 14.22
N LEU A 344 7.60 -15.75 12.95
CA LEU A 344 7.76 -17.13 12.50
C LEU A 344 8.95 -17.83 13.15
N GLU A 345 9.97 -17.10 13.53
CA GLU A 345 11.18 -17.55 14.23
C GLU A 345 11.05 -17.47 15.76
N GLU A 346 9.88 -17.09 16.29
CA GLU A 346 9.61 -16.96 17.74
C GLU A 346 10.57 -15.98 18.45
N LYS A 347 11.07 -14.98 17.71
CA LYS A 347 11.93 -13.90 18.21
C LYS A 347 11.15 -12.66 18.64
N GLU A 348 9.91 -12.56 18.18
CA GLU A 348 8.97 -11.49 18.50
C GLU A 348 7.63 -12.07 18.93
N GLU A 349 6.89 -11.33 19.74
CA GLU A 349 5.52 -11.66 20.12
C GLU A 349 4.53 -10.95 19.20
N PRO A 350 3.40 -11.58 18.83
CA PRO A 350 2.36 -10.94 18.03
C PRO A 350 1.78 -9.71 18.75
N ASP A 351 1.83 -8.56 18.10
CA ASP A 351 1.14 -7.36 18.60
C ASP A 351 -0.38 -7.53 18.42
N SER A 352 -1.11 -7.38 19.52
CA SER A 352 -2.56 -7.56 19.55
C SER A 352 -3.31 -6.62 18.59
N VAL A 353 -2.72 -5.48 18.24
CA VAL A 353 -3.29 -4.53 17.27
C VAL A 353 -3.41 -5.14 15.86
N PHE A 354 -2.59 -6.14 15.54
CA PHE A 354 -2.62 -6.85 14.26
C PHE A 354 -3.35 -8.20 14.33
N GLY A 355 -3.88 -8.56 15.50
CA GLY A 355 -4.52 -9.86 15.76
C GLY A 355 -5.86 -10.07 15.04
N LEU A 356 -6.32 -11.31 15.09
CA LEU A 356 -7.71 -11.67 14.79
C LEU A 356 -8.56 -11.30 16.01
N GLY A 357 -9.57 -10.55 15.91
CA GLY A 357 -10.43 -10.21 17.04
C GLY A 357 -11.29 -9.00 16.71
N ALA A 358 -12.20 -8.66 17.63
CA ALA A 358 -12.99 -7.45 17.49
C ALA A 358 -12.07 -6.24 17.52
N ARG A 359 -12.04 -5.53 16.43
CA ARG A 359 -11.28 -4.29 16.28
C ARG A 359 -12.23 -3.11 16.47
N PRO A 360 -11.86 -2.10 17.27
CA PRO A 360 -12.71 -0.93 17.40
C PRO A 360 -12.86 -0.27 16.02
N PRO A 361 -14.08 0.12 15.63
CA PRO A 361 -14.24 0.95 14.46
C PRO A 361 -13.69 2.35 14.73
N GLY A 362 -13.02 2.96 13.79
CA GLY A 362 -12.71 4.38 13.85
C GLY A 362 -11.25 4.75 13.93
N GLY A 363 -10.96 6.04 13.75
CA GLY A 363 -9.66 6.67 13.91
C GLY A 363 -8.62 6.21 12.90
N GLY A 364 -9.03 5.98 11.65
CA GLY A 364 -8.19 5.38 10.63
C GLY A 364 -6.84 6.07 10.47
N LEU A 365 -5.81 5.27 10.31
CA LEU A 365 -4.47 5.69 9.87
C LEU A 365 -4.50 6.32 8.47
N ARG A 366 -5.70 6.49 7.94
CA ARG A 366 -6.05 6.93 6.62
C ARG A 366 -7.00 8.14 6.69
N ALA A 367 -7.84 8.39 5.76
CA ALA A 367 -8.69 9.57 5.70
C ALA A 367 -9.77 9.61 6.81
N PRO A 368 -10.20 10.81 7.26
CA PRO A 368 -11.19 10.98 8.35
C PRO A 368 -12.58 10.43 8.03
N TRP A 369 -12.88 10.10 6.78
CA TRP A 369 -14.17 9.58 6.34
C TRP A 369 -14.37 8.07 6.59
N ILE A 370 -13.36 7.35 7.10
CA ILE A 370 -13.54 6.01 7.69
C ILE A 370 -14.20 6.16 9.09
N GLU A 371 -14.88 7.25 9.33
CA GLU A 371 -15.77 7.36 10.48
C GLU A 371 -17.06 6.60 10.18
N THR A 372 -17.23 5.55 10.92
CA THR A 372 -18.41 4.74 11.21
C THR A 372 -19.75 5.34 10.79
N SER A 373 -20.42 4.76 9.84
CA SER A 373 -21.89 4.73 9.77
C SER A 373 -22.43 3.67 10.71
#